data_4cb4857a53b49d924ff47ab2274aae04
#
_entry.id   4cb4857a53b49d924ff47ab2274aae04
#
_cell.length_a   1.000
_cell.length_b   1.000
_cell.length_c   1.000
_cell.angle_alpha   90.00
_cell.angle_beta   90.00
_cell.angle_gamma   90.00
#
_symmetry.space_group_name_H-M   'P 1'
#
loop_
_entity.id
_entity.type
_entity.pdbx_description
1 polymer ?
#
loop_
_entity_poly.entity_id
_entity_poly.type
_entity_poly.pdbx_seq_one_letter_code
_entity_poly.pdbx_strand_id
1 'polypeptide(L)'
;GISNLLDLSQAFILGPDSTELPDKILGKKFDVSGGVHYKSPVNWIPNDSAVLAYGEVTGRARMVSKVRELPISAAVTEITKQENLWGPPKFETPRERDDGVVIKETWQPWAASLAHCCKPSIGFPASDVDRACDDYLVDLKECFDNQAEKWYSEMRPLTDVETVSGIDGWRFIDSMKISTSIGFPVGGPKAPHVVYLEPSDYSNISEPKIFEAHIMKEYHEALEMWAGRKCRNCIFGSALKDEPTLKTKDKVRVFQAAPITLQMAIRKYYLPIARFLSLNPLVAECAVGINASGREWDELAKHMNYFGEDRILAGDYSKYDLRMPAQLTQAAFSVMNRIAKWSGNYSYKDITIMQSISFEVCSPLVAYNGTLLRFLGTNPSGQNMTVYINSIVNSILNRLGFYHQYDETAIEEDLPGYAAALGRPVRFRDCNSIAIYGDDLKGSVIKGMDRHNHVSFAQFLADNDMKFTMPDKESAPIPFMNDEDADFLKRKNRYDEELDSIVGMLDEMSIFKSLHAGLKSEDLSPKEVSAQNIDGALREWFFHGREIFESRLDEMKQVADIANVFPLTLGVSYDDRVESWKEKYDA
;
A
#
# COMPACT_ATOMS: atom_id res chain seq x y z
N GLY A 1 2.04 -12.95 -27.23
CA GLY A 1 0.74 -13.16 -26.63
C GLY A 1 0.80 -14.21 -25.51
N ILE A 2 -0.35 -14.53 -24.96
CA ILE A 2 -0.48 -15.56 -23.90
C ILE A 2 0.03 -16.92 -24.38
N SER A 3 -0.17 -17.27 -25.65
CA SER A 3 0.36 -18.50 -26.23
C SER A 3 1.88 -18.59 -26.15
N ASN A 4 2.58 -17.49 -26.41
CA ASN A 4 4.04 -17.47 -26.29
C ASN A 4 4.51 -17.58 -24.84
N LEU A 5 3.73 -17.09 -23.91
CA LEU A 5 3.99 -17.27 -22.47
C LEU A 5 3.81 -18.72 -22.04
N LEU A 6 2.80 -19.40 -22.57
CA LEU A 6 2.59 -20.82 -22.28
C LEU A 6 3.70 -21.68 -22.89
N ASP A 7 4.12 -21.38 -24.12
CA ASP A 7 5.23 -22.09 -24.76
C ASP A 7 6.56 -21.85 -24.03
N LEU A 8 6.81 -20.61 -23.60
CA LEU A 8 7.97 -20.30 -22.78
C LEU A 8 7.89 -20.94 -21.40
N SER A 9 6.68 -21.02 -20.81
CA SER A 9 6.51 -21.68 -19.54
C SER A 9 6.87 -23.17 -19.63
N GLN A 10 6.53 -23.82 -20.71
CA GLN A 10 6.91 -25.22 -20.94
C GLN A 10 8.43 -25.41 -21.08
N ALA A 11 9.11 -24.44 -21.67
CA ALA A 11 10.58 -24.49 -21.80
C ALA A 11 11.30 -24.33 -20.46
N PHE A 12 10.70 -23.64 -19.52
CA PHE A 12 11.24 -23.40 -18.16
C PHE A 12 10.59 -24.27 -17.09
N ILE A 13 9.56 -24.98 -17.44
CA ILE A 13 8.92 -25.96 -16.59
C ILE A 13 9.83 -27.15 -16.40
N LEU A 14 9.99 -27.45 -15.19
CA LEU A 14 11.02 -28.29 -14.77
C LEU A 14 10.48 -29.63 -14.44
N GLY A 15 11.29 -30.54 -14.46
CA GLY A 15 10.94 -31.93 -14.29
C GLY A 15 9.96 -32.25 -13.16
N PRO A 16 9.68 -33.52 -12.94
CA PRO A 16 8.58 -33.96 -12.06
C PRO A 16 8.70 -33.53 -10.59
N ASP A 17 9.87 -33.10 -10.17
CA ASP A 17 10.09 -32.66 -8.78
C ASP A 17 9.60 -31.24 -8.47
N SER A 18 9.09 -30.53 -9.45
CA SER A 18 8.64 -29.14 -9.31
C SER A 18 7.40 -28.99 -8.41
N THR A 19 6.64 -30.07 -8.21
CA THR A 19 5.48 -30.08 -7.31
C THR A 19 5.83 -29.99 -5.82
N GLU A 20 7.09 -30.22 -5.46
CA GLU A 20 7.59 -30.12 -4.07
C GLU A 20 8.10 -28.73 -3.71
N LEU A 21 7.85 -27.76 -4.54
CA LEU A 21 8.44 -26.44 -4.48
C LEU A 21 8.30 -25.68 -3.17
N PRO A 22 7.12 -25.57 -2.55
CA PRO A 22 6.99 -24.76 -1.34
C PRO A 22 7.95 -25.21 -0.24
N ASP A 23 8.12 -26.48 -0.08
CA ASP A 23 9.05 -27.04 0.91
C ASP A 23 10.51 -26.81 0.51
N LYS A 24 10.81 -26.89 -0.77
CA LYS A 24 12.15 -26.58 -1.28
C LYS A 24 12.51 -25.10 -1.14
N ILE A 25 11.57 -24.20 -1.37
CA ILE A 25 11.81 -22.77 -1.19
C ILE A 25 11.86 -22.40 0.29
N LEU A 26 10.93 -22.88 1.09
CA LEU A 26 10.79 -22.51 2.50
C LEU A 26 11.72 -23.32 3.42
N GLY A 27 11.98 -24.56 3.10
CA GLY A 27 12.67 -25.51 3.98
C GLY A 27 14.11 -25.80 3.62
N LYS A 28 14.56 -25.49 2.41
CA LYS A 28 15.90 -25.89 2.02
C LYS A 28 16.81 -24.73 1.70
N LYS A 29 17.82 -24.91 2.18
CA LYS A 29 19.12 -24.32 2.18
C LYS A 29 19.56 -23.96 0.79
N PHE A 30 19.56 -22.68 0.52
CA PHE A 30 20.35 -22.17 -0.56
C PHE A 30 21.74 -21.99 0.01
N ASP A 31 22.65 -22.86 -0.38
CA ASP A 31 24.03 -22.76 0.03
C ASP A 31 24.66 -21.56 -0.69
N VAL A 32 24.97 -20.54 0.08
CA VAL A 32 25.68 -19.34 -0.38
C VAL A 32 27.14 -19.38 0.04
N SER A 33 27.66 -20.55 0.38
CA SER A 33 29.04 -20.71 0.69
C SER A 33 29.92 -20.18 -0.44
N GLY A 34 30.86 -19.35 -0.13
CA GLY A 34 31.74 -18.73 -1.11
C GLY A 34 31.24 -17.43 -1.73
N GLY A 35 30.15 -16.87 -1.25
CA GLY A 35 29.57 -15.61 -1.78
C GLY A 35 29.02 -15.76 -3.19
N VAL A 36 28.88 -16.98 -3.66
CA VAL A 36 28.31 -17.27 -4.95
C VAL A 36 26.82 -17.33 -4.82
N HIS A 37 26.19 -16.67 -5.72
CA HIS A 37 24.79 -16.71 -5.86
C HIS A 37 24.44 -18.04 -6.44
N TYR A 38 24.03 -18.81 -5.65
CA TYR A 38 23.55 -20.02 -5.99
C TYR A 38 22.47 -19.99 -6.96
N LYS A 39 22.00 -21.09 -7.27
CA LYS A 39 21.13 -21.50 -8.34
C LYS A 39 19.92 -20.60 -8.50
N SER A 40 19.68 -20.18 -9.72
CA SER A 40 18.41 -19.59 -10.14
C SER A 40 17.23 -20.42 -9.65
N PRO A 41 16.10 -19.77 -9.25
CA PRO A 41 14.88 -20.47 -8.86
C PRO A 41 14.26 -21.33 -9.96
N VAL A 42 14.73 -21.24 -11.19
CA VAL A 42 14.25 -22.02 -12.32
C VAL A 42 14.04 -23.49 -11.99
N ASN A 43 14.95 -24.08 -11.23
CA ASN A 43 14.91 -25.53 -10.94
C ASN A 43 13.90 -25.96 -9.88
N TRP A 44 13.22 -25.05 -9.23
CA TRP A 44 12.26 -25.40 -8.18
C TRP A 44 10.90 -24.72 -8.32
N ILE A 45 10.68 -23.94 -9.36
CA ILE A 45 9.35 -23.42 -9.66
C ILE A 45 8.50 -24.53 -10.25
N PRO A 46 7.30 -24.85 -9.68
CA PRO A 46 6.45 -25.90 -10.21
C PRO A 46 5.90 -25.58 -11.58
N ASN A 47 5.55 -26.63 -12.32
CA ASN A 47 4.96 -26.51 -13.65
C ASN A 47 3.64 -25.74 -13.69
N ASP A 48 2.87 -25.82 -12.62
CA ASP A 48 1.58 -25.15 -12.45
C ASP A 48 1.68 -23.85 -11.64
N SER A 49 2.88 -23.33 -11.49
CA SER A 49 3.14 -22.10 -10.74
C SER A 49 2.60 -20.88 -11.45
N ALA A 50 2.14 -19.89 -10.65
CA ALA A 50 1.85 -18.54 -11.11
C ALA A 50 3.12 -17.72 -11.39
N VAL A 51 4.30 -18.29 -11.21
CA VAL A 51 5.59 -17.64 -11.49
C VAL A 51 6.31 -18.41 -12.59
N LEU A 52 6.77 -17.67 -13.60
CA LEU A 52 7.56 -18.21 -14.69
C LEU A 52 8.97 -17.64 -14.61
N ALA A 53 9.99 -18.49 -14.77
CA ALA A 53 11.39 -18.08 -14.79
C ALA A 53 11.94 -18.14 -16.22
N TYR A 54 12.56 -17.05 -16.65
CA TYR A 54 13.12 -16.92 -18.00
C TYR A 54 14.64 -17.11 -18.04
N GLY A 55 15.31 -16.94 -16.92
CA GLY A 55 16.76 -17.04 -16.86
C GLY A 55 17.40 -15.99 -15.95
N GLU A 56 18.68 -15.75 -16.18
CA GLU A 56 19.44 -14.81 -15.37
C GLU A 56 19.40 -13.39 -15.95
N VAL A 57 19.45 -12.40 -15.05
CA VAL A 57 19.61 -10.98 -15.38
C VAL A 57 20.76 -10.40 -14.58
N THR A 58 21.36 -9.33 -15.09
CA THR A 58 22.41 -8.59 -14.38
C THR A 58 21.82 -7.78 -13.21
N GLY A 59 22.65 -7.47 -12.24
CA GLY A 59 22.30 -6.58 -11.14
C GLY A 59 21.62 -7.28 -9.97
N ARG A 60 22.43 -7.78 -9.07
CA ARG A 60 21.97 -8.26 -7.76
C ARG A 60 22.02 -7.10 -6.78
N ALA A 61 20.94 -6.92 -6.04
CA ALA A 61 20.92 -5.92 -5.00
C ALA A 61 21.88 -6.32 -3.88
N ARG A 62 22.87 -5.49 -3.64
CA ARG A 62 23.70 -5.63 -2.46
C ARG A 62 23.04 -4.85 -1.35
N MET A 63 22.47 -5.55 -0.38
CA MET A 63 21.68 -4.93 0.68
C MET A 63 22.54 -4.70 1.92
N VAL A 64 22.70 -3.44 2.27
CA VAL A 64 23.26 -3.01 3.56
C VAL A 64 22.23 -2.14 4.22
N SER A 65 21.82 -2.50 5.44
CA SER A 65 20.80 -1.75 6.16
C SER A 65 21.33 -0.39 6.62
N LYS A 66 20.49 0.63 6.43
CA LYS A 66 20.70 1.97 7.00
C LYS A 66 19.97 2.16 8.33
N VAL A 67 19.30 1.14 8.83
CA VAL A 67 18.63 1.18 10.13
C VAL A 67 19.66 1.28 11.24
N ARG A 68 19.46 2.23 12.14
CA ARG A 68 20.33 2.48 13.29
C ARG A 68 19.50 2.68 14.55
N GLU A 69 20.04 2.23 15.66
CA GLU A 69 19.55 2.64 16.97
C GLU A 69 19.83 4.14 17.15
N LEU A 70 18.81 4.87 17.60
CA LEU A 70 18.93 6.31 17.80
C LEU A 70 19.71 6.61 19.10
N PRO A 71 20.45 7.73 19.15
CA PRO A 71 21.16 8.16 20.36
C PRO A 71 20.27 8.27 21.60
N ILE A 72 18.97 8.55 21.42
CA ILE A 72 18.01 8.67 22.52
C ILE A 72 17.51 7.32 23.05
N SER A 73 17.74 6.21 22.34
CA SER A 73 17.11 4.92 22.64
C SER A 73 17.36 4.46 24.09
N ALA A 74 18.60 4.53 24.56
CA ALA A 74 18.94 4.14 25.94
C ALA A 74 18.21 5.00 26.97
N ALA A 75 18.13 6.31 26.75
CA ALA A 75 17.42 7.23 27.63
C ALA A 75 15.90 6.98 27.61
N VAL A 76 15.33 6.67 26.45
CA VAL A 76 13.91 6.28 26.34
C VAL A 76 13.63 5.05 27.19
N THR A 77 14.47 4.03 27.12
CA THR A 77 14.33 2.83 27.95
C THR A 77 14.43 3.14 29.43
N GLU A 78 15.42 3.94 29.82
CA GLU A 78 15.64 4.32 31.22
C GLU A 78 14.44 5.07 31.81
N ILE A 79 13.93 6.05 31.10
CA ILE A 79 12.87 6.96 31.59
C ILE A 79 11.47 6.33 31.44
N THR A 80 11.17 5.71 30.30
CA THR A 80 9.82 5.19 30.00
C THR A 80 9.66 3.71 30.35
N LYS A 81 10.75 3.00 30.61
CA LYS A 81 10.81 1.54 30.81
C LYS A 81 10.45 0.72 29.56
N GLN A 82 10.27 1.36 28.40
CA GLN A 82 10.06 0.67 27.14
C GLN A 82 11.41 0.36 26.49
N GLU A 83 11.74 -0.92 26.41
CA GLU A 83 12.96 -1.40 25.78
C GLU A 83 12.92 -1.25 24.26
N ASN A 84 14.09 -1.20 23.66
CA ASN A 84 14.22 -1.21 22.22
C ASN A 84 13.97 -2.62 21.65
N LEU A 85 12.81 -2.82 21.04
CA LEU A 85 12.41 -4.09 20.44
C LEU A 85 12.78 -4.20 18.95
N TRP A 86 13.32 -3.13 18.36
CA TRP A 86 13.53 -3.02 16.92
C TRP A 86 15.01 -2.99 16.55
N GLY A 87 15.28 -3.46 15.35
CA GLY A 87 16.61 -3.46 14.77
C GLY A 87 16.57 -3.50 13.25
N PRO A 88 17.73 -3.64 12.60
CA PRO A 88 17.81 -3.77 11.16
C PRO A 88 17.07 -5.02 10.66
N PRO A 89 16.51 -4.98 9.44
CA PRO A 89 15.95 -6.17 8.84
C PRO A 89 17.04 -7.21 8.57
N LYS A 90 16.68 -8.47 8.72
CA LYS A 90 17.64 -9.58 8.56
C LYS A 90 17.75 -9.98 7.09
N PHE A 91 18.54 -9.23 6.34
CA PHE A 91 18.80 -9.51 4.92
C PHE A 91 19.55 -10.82 4.71
N GLU A 92 20.33 -11.23 5.71
CA GLU A 92 21.03 -12.50 5.76
C GLU A 92 20.54 -13.27 6.98
N THR A 93 20.12 -14.52 6.76
CA THR A 93 19.66 -15.37 7.85
C THR A 93 20.71 -16.43 8.13
N PRO A 94 21.24 -16.52 9.38
CA PRO A 94 22.15 -17.61 9.75
C PRO A 94 21.37 -18.92 9.79
N ARG A 95 21.96 -19.96 9.21
CA ARG A 95 21.45 -21.33 9.29
C ARG A 95 22.56 -22.31 9.62
N GLU A 96 22.21 -23.31 10.39
CA GLU A 96 23.07 -24.41 10.68
C GLU A 96 22.92 -25.49 9.62
N ARG A 97 24.05 -25.91 9.04
CA ARG A 97 24.09 -27.06 8.11
C ARG A 97 24.03 -28.36 8.90
N ASP A 98 23.77 -29.47 8.21
CA ASP A 98 23.70 -30.79 8.81
C ASP A 98 25.03 -31.23 9.46
N ASP A 99 26.13 -30.59 9.07
CA ASP A 99 27.47 -30.78 9.66
C ASP A 99 27.76 -29.85 10.86
N GLY A 100 26.78 -29.08 11.32
CA GLY A 100 26.93 -28.14 12.42
C GLY A 100 27.58 -26.80 12.06
N VAL A 101 27.89 -26.57 10.79
CA VAL A 101 28.48 -25.30 10.35
C VAL A 101 27.39 -24.25 10.13
N VAL A 102 27.56 -23.08 10.74
CA VAL A 102 26.66 -21.95 10.55
C VAL A 102 27.08 -21.18 9.29
N ILE A 103 26.14 -21.07 8.36
CA ILE A 103 26.28 -20.27 7.14
C ILE A 103 25.28 -19.14 7.12
N LYS A 104 25.59 -18.07 6.37
CA LYS A 104 24.64 -16.98 6.13
C LYS A 104 23.94 -17.19 4.79
N GLU A 105 22.62 -17.21 4.83
CA GLU A 105 21.80 -17.32 3.61
C GLU A 105 21.25 -15.96 3.20
N THR A 106 21.65 -15.48 2.04
CA THR A 106 21.19 -14.20 1.48
C THR A 106 19.93 -14.33 0.65
N TRP A 107 19.58 -15.56 0.25
CA TRP A 107 18.39 -15.81 -0.56
C TRP A 107 17.10 -16.05 0.24
N GLN A 108 17.23 -16.29 1.53
CA GLN A 108 16.08 -16.65 2.37
C GLN A 108 14.91 -15.66 2.31
N PRO A 109 15.12 -14.34 2.43
CA PRO A 109 14.03 -13.38 2.33
C PRO A 109 13.34 -13.42 0.96
N TRP A 110 14.13 -13.60 -0.10
CA TRP A 110 13.65 -13.69 -1.47
C TRP A 110 12.82 -14.95 -1.70
N ALA A 111 13.31 -16.09 -1.23
CA ALA A 111 12.63 -17.38 -1.32
C ALA A 111 11.32 -17.39 -0.54
N ALA A 112 11.32 -16.87 0.67
CA ALA A 112 10.12 -16.78 1.50
C ALA A 112 9.01 -15.95 0.85
N SER A 113 9.38 -14.82 0.24
CA SER A 113 8.43 -13.98 -0.50
C SER A 113 7.94 -14.66 -1.77
N LEU A 114 8.85 -15.25 -2.55
CA LEU A 114 8.53 -15.92 -3.82
C LEU A 114 7.54 -17.08 -3.65
N ALA A 115 7.67 -17.84 -2.58
CA ALA A 115 6.79 -18.96 -2.29
C ALA A 115 5.30 -18.57 -2.25
N HIS A 116 5.00 -17.38 -1.73
CA HIS A 116 3.63 -16.85 -1.70
C HIS A 116 3.11 -16.49 -3.08
N CYS A 117 3.98 -16.18 -4.02
CA CYS A 117 3.61 -15.83 -5.39
C CYS A 117 3.40 -17.06 -6.29
N CYS A 118 3.92 -18.22 -5.91
CA CYS A 118 3.90 -19.42 -6.74
C CYS A 118 2.52 -20.07 -6.86
N LYS A 119 1.69 -19.97 -5.82
CA LYS A 119 0.37 -20.58 -5.83
C LYS A 119 -0.59 -19.81 -6.72
N PRO A 120 -1.13 -20.43 -7.80
CA PRO A 120 -2.08 -19.73 -8.65
C PRO A 120 -3.40 -19.46 -7.93
N SER A 121 -4.09 -18.43 -8.35
CA SER A 121 -5.45 -18.12 -7.91
C SER A 121 -6.46 -18.69 -8.91
N ILE A 122 -7.53 -19.28 -8.41
CA ILE A 122 -8.63 -19.78 -9.25
C ILE A 122 -9.46 -18.61 -9.80
N GLY A 123 -9.51 -17.52 -9.08
CA GLY A 123 -10.32 -16.36 -9.44
C GLY A 123 -11.77 -16.47 -8.95
N PHE A 124 -12.53 -15.44 -9.24
CA PHE A 124 -13.94 -15.30 -8.86
C PHE A 124 -14.82 -15.33 -10.10
N PRO A 125 -16.13 -15.65 -9.97
CA PRO A 125 -17.04 -15.57 -11.10
C PRO A 125 -17.03 -14.16 -11.72
N ALA A 126 -16.84 -14.09 -13.03
CA ALA A 126 -16.71 -12.82 -13.74
C ALA A 126 -17.93 -11.92 -13.55
N SER A 127 -19.14 -12.50 -13.52
CA SER A 127 -20.38 -11.77 -13.30
C SER A 127 -20.42 -11.09 -11.92
N ASP A 128 -19.90 -11.75 -10.89
CA ASP A 128 -19.85 -11.18 -9.54
C ASP A 128 -18.82 -10.04 -9.46
N VAL A 129 -17.67 -10.19 -10.12
CA VAL A 129 -16.67 -9.14 -10.20
C VAL A 129 -17.22 -7.92 -10.94
N ASP A 130 -17.88 -8.13 -12.07
CA ASP A 130 -18.51 -7.05 -12.86
C ASP A 130 -19.59 -6.33 -12.02
N ARG A 131 -20.42 -7.09 -11.31
CA ARG A 131 -21.43 -6.53 -10.42
C ARG A 131 -20.79 -5.68 -9.31
N ALA A 132 -19.70 -6.16 -8.71
CA ALA A 132 -18.97 -5.42 -7.67
C ALA A 132 -18.39 -4.12 -8.21
N CYS A 133 -17.82 -4.14 -9.40
CA CYS A 133 -17.29 -2.94 -10.07
C CYS A 133 -18.40 -1.93 -10.38
N ASP A 134 -19.53 -2.39 -10.90
CA ASP A 134 -20.68 -1.54 -11.21
C ASP A 134 -21.24 -0.88 -9.93
N ASP A 135 -21.40 -1.66 -8.87
CA ASP A 135 -21.86 -1.17 -7.58
C ASP A 135 -20.91 -0.12 -6.98
N TYR A 136 -19.61 -0.39 -7.04
CA TYR A 136 -18.59 0.56 -6.59
C TYR A 136 -18.66 1.91 -7.33
N LEU A 137 -18.93 1.88 -8.63
CA LEU A 137 -18.94 3.07 -9.47
C LEU A 137 -20.21 3.90 -9.40
N VAL A 138 -21.35 3.34 -8.97
CA VAL A 138 -22.63 4.05 -8.95
C VAL A 138 -22.57 5.35 -8.16
N ASP A 139 -22.11 5.29 -6.93
CA ASP A 139 -22.06 6.46 -6.04
C ASP A 139 -20.94 7.44 -6.43
N LEU A 140 -19.84 6.92 -6.98
CA LEU A 140 -18.75 7.75 -7.49
C LEU A 140 -19.18 8.55 -8.71
N LYS A 141 -20.04 8.00 -9.58
CA LYS A 141 -20.59 8.72 -10.72
C LYS A 141 -21.45 9.90 -10.26
N GLU A 142 -22.21 9.72 -9.19
CA GLU A 142 -22.96 10.81 -8.57
C GLU A 142 -22.03 11.92 -8.04
N CYS A 143 -20.94 11.54 -7.36
CA CYS A 143 -19.92 12.50 -6.92
C CYS A 143 -19.30 13.27 -8.10
N PHE A 144 -19.02 12.59 -9.19
CA PHE A 144 -18.52 13.21 -10.42
C PHE A 144 -19.53 14.21 -10.97
N ASP A 145 -20.78 13.80 -11.11
CA ASP A 145 -21.85 14.63 -11.69
C ASP A 145 -22.15 15.87 -10.83
N ASN A 146 -22.07 15.75 -9.51
CA ASN A 146 -22.27 16.87 -8.59
C ASN A 146 -21.17 17.94 -8.69
N GLN A 147 -20.02 17.61 -9.25
CA GLN A 147 -18.89 18.51 -9.50
C GLN A 147 -18.40 18.39 -10.96
N ALA A 148 -19.32 18.15 -11.87
CA ALA A 148 -19.01 17.86 -13.27
C ALA A 148 -18.16 18.94 -13.93
N GLU A 149 -18.45 20.21 -13.68
CA GLU A 149 -17.70 21.35 -14.25
C GLU A 149 -16.21 21.27 -13.89
N LYS A 150 -15.91 20.97 -12.61
CA LYS A 150 -14.54 20.77 -12.14
C LYS A 150 -13.86 19.62 -12.87
N TRP A 151 -14.51 18.46 -12.92
CA TRP A 151 -13.89 17.25 -13.46
C TRP A 151 -13.81 17.24 -14.99
N TYR A 152 -14.69 17.95 -15.69
CA TYR A 152 -14.57 18.15 -17.13
C TYR A 152 -13.31 18.95 -17.50
N SER A 153 -12.77 19.76 -16.59
CA SER A 153 -11.52 20.50 -16.82
C SER A 153 -10.30 19.84 -16.17
N GLU A 154 -10.45 19.19 -15.04
CA GLU A 154 -9.32 18.74 -14.20
C GLU A 154 -9.02 17.23 -14.31
N MET A 155 -10.00 16.41 -14.74
CA MET A 155 -9.74 14.99 -14.99
C MET A 155 -9.34 14.81 -16.45
N ARG A 156 -8.07 14.86 -16.70
CA ARG A 156 -7.43 14.77 -18.00
C ARG A 156 -6.04 14.17 -17.88
N PRO A 157 -5.47 13.60 -18.94
CA PRO A 157 -4.05 13.24 -18.92
C PRO A 157 -3.18 14.47 -18.61
N LEU A 158 -2.12 14.26 -17.84
CA LEU A 158 -1.15 15.31 -17.53
C LEU A 158 -0.23 15.57 -18.71
N THR A 159 0.29 16.79 -18.84
CA THR A 159 1.40 17.07 -19.76
C THR A 159 2.66 16.38 -19.24
N ASP A 160 3.68 16.23 -20.08
CA ASP A 160 4.94 15.59 -19.65
C ASP A 160 5.58 16.35 -18.48
N VAL A 161 5.57 17.66 -18.50
CA VAL A 161 6.13 18.48 -17.42
C VAL A 161 5.29 18.34 -16.14
N GLU A 162 3.97 18.37 -16.24
CA GLU A 162 3.06 18.13 -15.12
C GLU A 162 3.25 16.72 -14.54
N THR A 163 3.50 15.74 -15.39
CA THR A 163 3.73 14.34 -14.99
C THR A 163 4.93 14.21 -14.04
N VAL A 164 6.01 14.91 -14.34
CA VAL A 164 7.24 14.87 -13.54
C VAL A 164 7.18 15.86 -12.38
N SER A 165 6.67 17.04 -12.61
CA SER A 165 6.74 18.19 -11.69
C SER A 165 5.55 18.32 -10.75
N GLY A 166 4.42 17.65 -11.06
CA GLY A 166 3.16 17.91 -10.38
C GLY A 166 2.52 19.23 -10.84
N ILE A 167 1.44 19.61 -10.19
CA ILE A 167 0.71 20.86 -10.46
C ILE A 167 0.53 21.62 -9.15
N ASP A 168 0.94 22.88 -9.11
CA ASP A 168 0.80 23.71 -7.93
C ASP A 168 -0.67 23.92 -7.58
N GLY A 169 -1.00 23.77 -6.29
CA GLY A 169 -2.36 23.94 -5.80
C GLY A 169 -3.32 22.79 -6.09
N TRP A 170 -2.91 21.81 -6.85
CA TRP A 170 -3.69 20.60 -7.07
C TRP A 170 -3.25 19.52 -6.06
N ARG A 171 -3.99 19.41 -4.97
CA ARG A 171 -3.75 18.37 -3.97
C ARG A 171 -3.70 16.99 -4.64
N PHE A 172 -2.72 16.17 -4.27
CA PHE A 172 -2.44 14.84 -4.79
C PHE A 172 -1.77 14.75 -6.17
N ILE A 173 -1.58 15.85 -6.86
CA ILE A 173 -0.73 15.89 -8.07
C ILE A 173 0.63 16.46 -7.69
N ASP A 174 1.37 15.70 -6.93
CA ASP A 174 2.66 16.12 -6.38
C ASP A 174 3.81 15.81 -7.34
N SER A 175 4.91 16.55 -7.18
CA SER A 175 6.15 16.28 -7.90
C SER A 175 6.67 14.88 -7.60
N MET A 176 7.28 14.23 -8.59
CA MET A 176 7.95 12.94 -8.37
C MET A 176 9.07 13.09 -7.35
N LYS A 177 9.19 12.11 -6.47
CA LYS A 177 10.33 12.04 -5.54
C LYS A 177 11.57 11.66 -6.32
N ILE A 178 12.49 12.60 -6.49
CA ILE A 178 13.72 12.37 -7.25
C ILE A 178 14.78 11.58 -6.48
N SER A 179 14.63 11.44 -5.17
CA SER A 179 15.48 10.60 -4.33
C SER A 179 15.20 9.11 -4.44
N THR A 180 14.07 8.72 -5.00
CA THR A 180 13.69 7.32 -5.18
C THR A 180 14.23 6.76 -6.49
N SER A 181 14.22 5.43 -6.61
CA SER A 181 14.83 4.71 -7.73
C SER A 181 14.26 5.10 -9.10
N ILE A 182 15.15 5.23 -10.07
CA ILE A 182 14.79 5.36 -11.50
C ILE A 182 14.34 4.02 -12.10
N GLY A 183 14.61 2.92 -11.43
CA GLY A 183 14.21 1.59 -11.86
C GLY A 183 15.29 0.84 -12.64
N PHE A 184 14.97 -0.41 -12.93
CA PHE A 184 15.84 -1.31 -13.70
C PHE A 184 15.90 -0.86 -15.18
N PRO A 185 17.01 -0.99 -15.92
CA PRO A 185 18.29 -1.56 -15.47
C PRO A 185 19.27 -0.57 -14.84
N VAL A 186 19.00 0.74 -14.96
CA VAL A 186 19.93 1.80 -14.54
C VAL A 186 20.17 1.77 -13.04
N GLY A 187 19.09 1.71 -12.26
CA GLY A 187 19.17 1.76 -10.80
C GLY A 187 19.61 3.11 -10.26
N GLY A 188 19.60 3.23 -8.94
CA GLY A 188 19.94 4.47 -8.27
C GLY A 188 18.82 5.51 -8.31
N PRO A 189 19.05 6.69 -7.72
CA PRO A 189 18.03 7.74 -7.62
C PRO A 189 17.77 8.42 -8.96
N LYS A 190 16.61 9.07 -9.08
CA LYS A 190 16.22 9.85 -10.26
C LYS A 190 16.99 11.17 -10.40
N ALA A 191 17.43 11.74 -9.29
CA ALA A 191 17.98 13.08 -9.24
C ALA A 191 19.07 13.39 -10.30
N PRO A 192 20.06 12.52 -10.57
CA PRO A 192 21.08 12.77 -11.58
C PRO A 192 20.56 12.88 -13.01
N HIS A 193 19.33 12.41 -13.26
CA HIS A 193 18.72 12.35 -14.59
C HIS A 193 17.68 13.45 -14.84
N VAL A 194 17.48 14.35 -13.86
CA VAL A 194 16.51 15.43 -13.94
C VAL A 194 17.10 16.65 -14.62
N VAL A 195 16.31 17.25 -15.52
CA VAL A 195 16.62 18.51 -16.18
C VAL A 195 15.58 19.54 -15.72
N TYR A 196 16.05 20.64 -15.13
CA TYR A 196 15.18 21.73 -14.70
C TYR A 196 14.90 22.67 -15.88
N LEU A 197 13.64 23.11 -15.98
CA LEU A 197 13.16 23.99 -17.04
C LEU A 197 12.95 25.40 -16.50
N GLU A 198 12.74 26.38 -17.40
CA GLU A 198 12.52 27.77 -17.02
C GLU A 198 11.13 27.95 -16.39
N PRO A 199 11.04 28.39 -15.12
CA PRO A 199 9.74 28.53 -14.43
C PRO A 199 8.77 29.50 -15.11
N SER A 200 9.27 30.53 -15.80
CA SER A 200 8.43 31.52 -16.49
C SER A 200 7.61 30.96 -17.65
N ASP A 201 8.02 29.78 -18.19
CA ASP A 201 7.30 29.11 -19.28
C ASP A 201 6.08 28.30 -18.78
N TYR A 202 5.91 28.14 -17.46
CA TYR A 202 4.89 27.29 -16.87
C TYR A 202 4.13 28.03 -15.76
N SER A 203 2.88 28.37 -16.01
CA SER A 203 2.04 29.14 -15.07
C SER A 203 1.55 28.33 -13.87
N ASN A 204 1.50 27.00 -13.99
CA ASN A 204 0.93 26.12 -12.97
C ASN A 204 1.98 25.23 -12.27
N ILE A 205 3.26 25.49 -12.50
CA ILE A 205 4.35 24.70 -11.93
C ILE A 205 5.49 25.64 -11.50
N SER A 206 5.81 25.66 -10.21
CA SER A 206 6.88 26.50 -9.66
C SER A 206 8.28 25.96 -9.92
N GLU A 207 8.46 24.65 -9.93
CA GLU A 207 9.72 23.97 -10.20
C GLU A 207 9.58 22.99 -11.37
N PRO A 208 9.44 23.49 -12.62
CA PRO A 208 9.24 22.62 -13.76
C PRO A 208 10.50 21.81 -14.06
N LYS A 209 10.33 20.54 -14.29
CA LYS A 209 11.41 19.61 -14.59
C LYS A 209 10.93 18.46 -15.48
N ILE A 210 11.88 17.86 -16.13
CA ILE A 210 11.70 16.74 -17.04
C ILE A 210 12.94 15.84 -16.90
N PHE A 211 12.94 14.69 -17.51
CA PHE A 211 14.13 13.84 -17.55
C PHE A 211 14.99 14.13 -18.77
N GLU A 212 16.21 13.63 -18.75
CA GLU A 212 17.15 13.71 -19.87
C GLU A 212 16.51 13.25 -21.19
N ALA A 213 16.99 13.80 -22.31
CA ALA A 213 16.39 13.58 -23.62
C ALA A 213 16.25 12.10 -24.02
N HIS A 214 17.23 11.27 -23.71
CA HIS A 214 17.17 9.84 -24.03
C HIS A 214 16.09 9.10 -23.24
N ILE A 215 15.82 9.50 -21.98
CA ILE A 215 14.75 8.93 -21.15
C ILE A 215 13.39 9.35 -21.70
N MET A 216 13.22 10.63 -22.05
CA MET A 216 11.97 11.13 -22.63
C MET A 216 11.68 10.47 -23.98
N LYS A 217 12.72 10.21 -24.77
CA LYS A 217 12.57 9.50 -26.04
C LYS A 217 12.06 8.07 -25.83
N GLU A 218 12.66 7.32 -24.92
CA GLU A 218 12.21 5.97 -24.57
C GLU A 218 10.77 5.97 -24.04
N TYR A 219 10.42 6.97 -23.24
CA TYR A 219 9.08 7.15 -22.74
C TYR A 219 8.06 7.36 -23.86
N HIS A 220 8.34 8.25 -24.82
CA HIS A 220 7.46 8.49 -25.96
C HIS A 220 7.35 7.26 -26.86
N GLU A 221 8.43 6.54 -27.07
CA GLU A 221 8.41 5.25 -27.80
C GLU A 221 7.53 4.22 -27.10
N ALA A 222 7.61 4.14 -25.76
CA ALA A 222 6.76 3.26 -24.97
C ALA A 222 5.27 3.61 -25.12
N LEU A 223 4.92 4.90 -25.08
CA LEU A 223 3.54 5.35 -25.29
C LEU A 223 3.00 4.92 -26.65
N GLU A 224 3.80 5.03 -27.71
CA GLU A 224 3.42 4.59 -29.06
C GLU A 224 3.25 3.06 -29.14
N MET A 225 4.10 2.30 -28.48
CA MET A 225 3.95 0.84 -28.40
C MET A 225 2.65 0.46 -27.72
N TRP A 226 2.33 1.07 -26.58
CA TRP A 226 1.09 0.82 -25.86
C TRP A 226 -0.14 1.29 -26.64
N ALA A 227 -0.04 2.40 -27.36
CA ALA A 227 -1.10 2.86 -28.25
C ALA A 227 -1.39 1.86 -29.38
N GLY A 228 -0.38 1.13 -29.83
CA GLY A 228 -0.50 0.04 -30.79
C GLY A 228 -0.87 -1.31 -30.17
N ARG A 229 -1.21 -1.35 -28.88
CA ARG A 229 -1.55 -2.56 -28.10
C ARG A 229 -0.39 -3.56 -28.04
N LYS A 230 0.84 -3.04 -28.05
CA LYS A 230 2.05 -3.84 -27.89
C LYS A 230 2.54 -3.75 -26.45
N CYS A 231 3.05 -4.87 -25.94
CA CYS A 231 3.68 -4.92 -24.63
C CYS A 231 5.10 -4.38 -24.73
N ARG A 232 5.45 -3.45 -23.84
CA ARG A 232 6.82 -2.93 -23.73
C ARG A 232 7.73 -3.89 -23.00
N ASN A 233 7.17 -4.81 -22.20
CA ASN A 233 7.89 -5.69 -21.30
C ASN A 233 8.73 -4.90 -20.28
N CYS A 234 8.08 -3.98 -19.59
CA CYS A 234 8.71 -3.21 -18.52
C CYS A 234 9.19 -4.16 -17.42
N ILE A 235 10.46 -4.01 -17.03
CA ILE A 235 11.06 -4.86 -16.00
C ILE A 235 11.06 -4.09 -14.67
N PHE A 236 10.36 -4.63 -13.69
CA PHE A 236 10.40 -4.13 -12.31
C PHE A 236 11.69 -4.60 -11.65
N GLY A 237 12.37 -3.70 -10.96
CA GLY A 237 13.53 -4.05 -10.14
C GLY A 237 13.10 -4.39 -8.72
N SER A 238 13.45 -5.56 -8.23
CA SER A 238 13.14 -5.96 -6.86
C SER A 238 14.21 -5.53 -5.88
N ALA A 239 13.79 -5.16 -4.68
CA ALA A 239 14.68 -4.85 -3.56
C ALA A 239 14.06 -5.31 -2.25
N LEU A 240 14.89 -5.54 -1.27
CA LEU A 240 14.45 -5.79 0.10
C LEU A 240 14.22 -4.44 0.80
N LYS A 241 13.10 -4.31 1.48
CA LYS A 241 12.74 -3.08 2.16
C LYS A 241 13.57 -2.88 3.41
N ASP A 242 14.29 -1.76 3.48
CA ASP A 242 15.09 -1.38 4.63
C ASP A 242 14.23 -0.56 5.61
N GLU A 243 13.82 -1.20 6.69
CA GLU A 243 12.97 -0.59 7.70
C GLU A 243 13.24 -1.23 9.07
N PRO A 244 13.06 -0.49 10.17
CA PRO A 244 13.13 -1.08 11.49
C PRO A 244 12.15 -2.23 11.64
N THR A 245 12.63 -3.38 12.09
CA THR A 245 11.84 -4.59 12.30
C THR A 245 12.01 -5.12 13.71
N LEU A 246 11.01 -5.86 14.21
CA LEU A 246 11.14 -6.51 15.51
C LEU A 246 12.31 -7.49 15.50
N LYS A 247 13.16 -7.40 16.51
CA LYS A 247 14.34 -8.28 16.66
C LYS A 247 13.99 -9.77 16.69
N THR A 248 12.77 -10.09 17.13
CA THR A 248 12.25 -11.46 17.25
C THR A 248 11.70 -12.03 15.94
N LYS A 249 11.60 -11.22 14.89
CA LYS A 249 11.04 -11.63 13.59
C LYS A 249 12.10 -11.63 12.50
N ASP A 250 12.04 -12.64 11.63
CA ASP A 250 12.93 -12.77 10.46
C ASP A 250 12.26 -12.25 9.17
N LYS A 251 11.18 -11.49 9.31
CA LYS A 251 10.40 -11.01 8.19
C LYS A 251 11.06 -9.83 7.49
N VAL A 252 11.33 -9.98 6.18
CA VAL A 252 11.79 -8.90 5.31
C VAL A 252 10.80 -8.77 4.16
N ARG A 253 10.31 -7.57 3.90
CA ARG A 253 9.42 -7.31 2.77
C ARG A 253 10.23 -7.12 1.49
N VAL A 254 9.75 -7.72 0.40
CA VAL A 254 10.29 -7.51 -0.95
C VAL A 254 9.36 -6.55 -1.68
N PHE A 255 9.91 -5.53 -2.32
CA PHE A 255 9.13 -4.63 -3.16
C PHE A 255 9.73 -4.54 -4.56
N GLN A 256 8.90 -4.14 -5.53
CA GLN A 256 9.32 -3.99 -6.92
C GLN A 256 9.14 -2.53 -7.33
N ALA A 257 10.20 -1.93 -7.87
CA ALA A 257 10.17 -0.58 -8.40
C ALA A 257 9.95 -0.62 -9.93
N ALA A 258 8.95 0.10 -10.40
CA ALA A 258 8.70 0.25 -11.82
C ALA A 258 9.84 1.04 -12.50
N PRO A 259 10.19 0.73 -13.76
CA PRO A 259 11.10 1.57 -14.50
C PRO A 259 10.48 2.95 -14.78
N ILE A 260 11.34 3.96 -14.98
CA ILE A 260 10.91 5.35 -15.08
C ILE A 260 9.88 5.60 -16.19
N THR A 261 9.97 4.90 -17.31
CA THR A 261 8.99 5.01 -18.39
C THR A 261 7.59 4.62 -17.95
N LEU A 262 7.47 3.55 -17.19
CA LEU A 262 6.19 3.08 -16.66
C LEU A 262 5.70 4.00 -15.52
N GLN A 263 6.61 4.45 -14.65
CA GLN A 263 6.27 5.42 -13.59
C GLN A 263 5.65 6.68 -14.18
N MET A 264 6.25 7.26 -15.22
CA MET A 264 5.71 8.44 -15.89
C MET A 264 4.35 8.18 -16.53
N ALA A 265 4.21 7.06 -17.25
CA ALA A 265 2.95 6.73 -17.92
C ALA A 265 1.81 6.53 -16.92
N ILE A 266 2.05 5.83 -15.83
CA ILE A 266 1.07 5.64 -14.76
C ILE A 266 0.66 6.99 -14.17
N ARG A 267 1.61 7.86 -13.88
CA ARG A 267 1.31 9.19 -13.35
C ARG A 267 0.49 10.02 -14.33
N LYS A 268 0.91 10.07 -15.60
CA LYS A 268 0.25 10.86 -16.64
C LYS A 268 -1.24 10.58 -16.75
N TYR A 269 -1.62 9.31 -16.74
CA TYR A 269 -3.01 8.91 -16.99
C TYR A 269 -3.81 8.70 -15.72
N TYR A 270 -3.21 8.21 -14.63
CA TYR A 270 -3.92 7.76 -13.44
C TYR A 270 -3.90 8.72 -12.26
N LEU A 271 -2.94 9.64 -12.15
CA LEU A 271 -2.94 10.60 -11.03
C LEU A 271 -4.22 11.44 -10.96
N PRO A 272 -4.78 11.94 -12.07
CA PRO A 272 -6.06 12.66 -12.01
C PRO A 272 -7.21 11.82 -11.48
N ILE A 273 -7.20 10.52 -11.75
CA ILE A 273 -8.20 9.58 -11.24
C ILE A 273 -7.98 9.33 -9.74
N ALA A 274 -6.74 9.09 -9.33
CA ALA A 274 -6.37 8.97 -7.93
C ALA A 274 -6.77 10.21 -7.12
N ARG A 275 -6.56 11.40 -7.69
CA ARG A 275 -7.00 12.67 -7.09
C ARG A 275 -8.51 12.70 -6.88
N PHE A 276 -9.28 12.28 -7.87
CA PHE A 276 -10.73 12.18 -7.76
C PHE A 276 -11.15 11.25 -6.60
N LEU A 277 -10.54 10.08 -6.50
CA LEU A 277 -10.81 9.13 -5.41
C LEU A 277 -10.44 9.72 -4.04
N SER A 278 -9.27 10.34 -3.92
CA SER A 278 -8.79 10.93 -2.67
C SER A 278 -9.56 12.17 -2.23
N LEU A 279 -10.17 12.90 -3.15
CA LEU A 279 -11.05 14.03 -2.86
C LEU A 279 -12.49 13.60 -2.51
N ASN A 280 -12.83 12.35 -2.73
CA ASN A 280 -14.12 11.75 -2.38
C ASN A 280 -13.90 10.47 -1.53
N PRO A 281 -13.15 10.55 -0.42
CA PRO A 281 -12.62 9.38 0.26
C PRO A 281 -13.69 8.47 0.86
N LEU A 282 -14.78 9.04 1.35
CA LEU A 282 -15.84 8.27 1.99
C LEU A 282 -16.64 7.46 0.96
N VAL A 283 -16.97 8.08 -0.16
CA VAL A 283 -17.70 7.41 -1.25
C VAL A 283 -16.79 6.43 -2.01
N ALA A 284 -15.53 6.80 -2.21
CA ALA A 284 -14.52 5.93 -2.82
C ALA A 284 -14.09 4.78 -1.88
N GLU A 285 -14.49 4.84 -0.61
CA GLU A 285 -14.04 3.86 0.39
C GLU A 285 -12.50 3.79 0.47
N CYS A 286 -11.85 4.91 0.18
CA CYS A 286 -10.39 4.99 0.00
C CYS A 286 -9.86 6.14 0.85
N ALA A 287 -9.23 5.81 1.97
CA ALA A 287 -8.72 6.79 2.93
C ALA A 287 -7.33 7.34 2.56
N VAL A 288 -6.83 7.01 1.36
CA VAL A 288 -5.53 7.51 0.90
C VAL A 288 -5.57 9.04 0.76
N GLY A 289 -4.71 9.71 1.50
CA GLY A 289 -4.61 11.16 1.51
C GLY A 289 -5.41 11.85 2.63
N ILE A 290 -6.15 11.12 3.44
CA ILE A 290 -6.82 11.70 4.61
C ILE A 290 -5.78 12.18 5.63
N ASN A 291 -5.98 13.39 6.14
CA ASN A 291 -5.19 13.92 7.23
C ASN A 291 -5.68 13.33 8.57
N ALA A 292 -4.93 12.39 9.11
CA ALA A 292 -5.25 11.74 10.37
C ALA A 292 -5.13 12.67 11.60
N SER A 293 -4.52 13.83 11.44
CA SER A 293 -4.29 14.79 12.53
C SER A 293 -5.35 15.89 12.60
N GLY A 294 -6.26 15.96 11.65
CA GLY A 294 -7.28 17.00 11.55
C GLY A 294 -8.70 16.49 11.65
N ARG A 295 -9.66 17.33 11.30
CA ARG A 295 -11.08 17.00 11.33
C ARG A 295 -11.51 15.97 10.29
N GLU A 296 -10.69 15.72 9.27
CA GLU A 296 -10.95 14.64 8.31
C GLU A 296 -11.05 13.27 9.01
N TRP A 297 -10.28 13.05 10.07
CA TRP A 297 -10.38 11.81 10.85
C TRP A 297 -11.72 11.67 11.56
N ASP A 298 -12.28 12.76 12.09
CA ASP A 298 -13.61 12.75 12.71
C ASP A 298 -14.69 12.32 11.70
N GLU A 299 -14.65 12.87 10.50
CA GLU A 299 -15.56 12.50 9.42
C GLU A 299 -15.40 11.03 9.03
N LEU A 300 -14.15 10.57 8.92
CA LEU A 300 -13.84 9.16 8.63
C LEU A 300 -14.35 8.22 9.72
N ALA A 301 -14.12 8.55 10.98
CA ALA A 301 -14.58 7.77 12.12
C ALA A 301 -16.12 7.66 12.16
N LYS A 302 -16.82 8.76 11.93
CA LYS A 302 -18.29 8.76 11.85
C LYS A 302 -18.79 7.92 10.69
N HIS A 303 -18.10 7.96 9.55
CA HIS A 303 -18.40 7.11 8.40
C HIS A 303 -18.23 5.63 8.74
N MET A 304 -17.09 5.26 9.33
CA MET A 304 -16.83 3.87 9.70
C MET A 304 -17.84 3.34 10.73
N ASN A 305 -18.31 4.18 11.64
CA ASN A 305 -19.23 3.82 12.73
C ASN A 305 -20.71 4.03 12.38
N TYR A 306 -21.01 4.36 11.13
CA TYR A 306 -22.34 4.78 10.71
C TYR A 306 -23.46 3.80 11.11
N PHE A 307 -23.20 2.49 11.03
CA PHE A 307 -24.19 1.46 11.38
C PHE A 307 -24.05 0.92 12.80
N GLY A 308 -23.19 1.50 13.62
CA GLY A 308 -23.05 1.17 15.02
C GLY A 308 -21.62 0.95 15.47
N GLU A 309 -21.27 1.46 16.62
CA GLU A 309 -19.95 1.31 17.23
C GLU A 309 -19.66 -0.11 17.74
N ASP A 310 -20.69 -0.91 17.89
CA ASP A 310 -20.64 -2.31 18.33
C ASP A 310 -20.74 -3.32 17.19
N ARG A 311 -20.78 -2.83 15.96
CA ARG A 311 -20.93 -3.66 14.76
C ARG A 311 -19.79 -3.46 13.78
N ILE A 312 -18.57 -3.44 14.31
CA ILE A 312 -17.37 -3.15 13.53
C ILE A 312 -16.78 -4.42 12.96
N LEU A 313 -16.53 -4.38 11.64
CA LEU A 313 -15.73 -5.34 10.92
C LEU A 313 -14.41 -4.64 10.58
N ALA A 314 -13.33 -5.08 11.18
CA ALA A 314 -12.00 -4.54 10.93
C ALA A 314 -11.00 -5.69 10.81
N GLY A 315 -10.00 -5.51 9.99
CA GLY A 315 -9.00 -6.54 9.82
C GLY A 315 -7.94 -6.18 8.80
N ASP A 316 -7.03 -7.11 8.64
CA ASP A 316 -5.85 -6.97 7.82
C ASP A 316 -5.59 -8.28 7.06
N TYR A 317 -5.11 -8.16 5.82
CA TYR A 317 -4.78 -9.31 4.99
C TYR A 317 -3.34 -9.74 5.22
N SER A 318 -3.10 -11.04 5.20
CA SER A 318 -1.75 -11.59 5.16
C SER A 318 -1.27 -11.72 3.71
N LYS A 319 -0.11 -11.13 3.41
CA LYS A 319 0.51 -11.23 2.07
C LYS A 319 -0.41 -10.74 0.93
N TYR A 320 -1.11 -9.65 1.17
CA TYR A 320 -2.13 -9.11 0.28
C TYR A 320 -1.61 -8.88 -1.14
N ASP A 321 -0.52 -8.12 -1.30
CA ASP A 321 0.08 -7.83 -2.60
C ASP A 321 0.53 -9.09 -3.32
N LEU A 322 1.14 -10.03 -2.61
CA LEU A 322 1.71 -11.25 -3.16
C LEU A 322 0.64 -12.25 -3.60
N ARG A 323 -0.51 -12.23 -2.92
CA ARG A 323 -1.62 -13.16 -3.16
C ARG A 323 -2.73 -12.59 -4.03
N MET A 324 -2.59 -11.35 -4.50
CA MET A 324 -3.62 -10.68 -5.29
C MET A 324 -3.79 -11.34 -6.67
N PRO A 325 -5.01 -11.82 -7.00
CA PRO A 325 -5.27 -12.37 -8.33
C PRO A 325 -5.17 -11.30 -9.42
N ALA A 326 -4.61 -11.65 -10.57
CA ALA A 326 -4.55 -10.76 -11.73
C ALA A 326 -5.94 -10.27 -12.16
N GLN A 327 -6.96 -11.11 -12.03
CA GLN A 327 -8.35 -10.77 -12.30
C GLN A 327 -8.79 -9.52 -11.52
N LEU A 328 -8.45 -9.43 -10.24
CA LEU A 328 -8.87 -8.31 -9.40
C LEU A 328 -8.05 -7.06 -9.67
N THR A 329 -6.77 -7.18 -9.98
CA THR A 329 -5.95 -6.05 -10.43
C THR A 329 -6.49 -5.48 -11.73
N GLN A 330 -6.85 -6.35 -12.69
CA GLN A 330 -7.51 -5.93 -13.93
C GLN A 330 -8.85 -5.23 -13.66
N ALA A 331 -9.65 -5.75 -12.74
CA ALA A 331 -10.90 -5.12 -12.35
C ALA A 331 -10.68 -3.70 -11.80
N ALA A 332 -9.66 -3.52 -10.96
CA ALA A 332 -9.30 -2.19 -10.43
C ALA A 332 -8.90 -1.22 -11.55
N PHE A 333 -8.08 -1.66 -12.49
CA PHE A 333 -7.76 -0.84 -13.67
C PHE A 333 -8.97 -0.53 -14.53
N SER A 334 -9.86 -1.48 -14.73
CA SER A 334 -11.13 -1.28 -15.46
C SER A 334 -11.99 -0.21 -14.77
N VAL A 335 -12.11 -0.25 -13.46
CA VAL A 335 -12.80 0.78 -12.67
C VAL A 335 -12.19 2.16 -12.92
N MET A 336 -10.88 2.29 -12.81
CA MET A 336 -10.20 3.57 -13.04
C MET A 336 -10.36 4.06 -14.49
N ASN A 337 -10.27 3.17 -15.46
CA ASN A 337 -10.45 3.52 -16.88
C ASN A 337 -11.90 3.98 -17.17
N ARG A 338 -12.89 3.39 -16.51
CA ARG A 338 -14.29 3.82 -16.61
C ARG A 338 -14.48 5.22 -16.02
N ILE A 339 -13.85 5.53 -14.90
CA ILE A 339 -13.86 6.88 -14.31
C ILE A 339 -13.24 7.88 -15.28
N ALA A 340 -12.11 7.56 -15.87
CA ALA A 340 -11.45 8.43 -16.86
C ALA A 340 -12.37 8.82 -18.02
N LYS A 341 -13.19 7.88 -18.48
CA LYS A 341 -14.12 8.12 -19.59
C LYS A 341 -15.21 9.13 -19.27
N TRP A 342 -15.54 9.31 -17.99
CA TRP A 342 -16.62 10.23 -17.62
C TRP A 342 -16.33 11.69 -17.97
N SER A 343 -15.06 12.09 -17.97
CA SER A 343 -14.66 13.47 -18.26
C SER A 343 -14.70 13.81 -19.76
N GLY A 344 -14.61 12.83 -20.63
CA GLY A 344 -14.47 13.03 -22.06
C GLY A 344 -13.11 13.54 -22.52
N ASN A 345 -12.15 13.72 -21.60
CA ASN A 345 -10.82 14.26 -21.90
C ASN A 345 -9.79 13.19 -22.27
N TYR A 346 -10.10 11.93 -22.03
CA TYR A 346 -9.24 10.82 -22.42
C TYR A 346 -9.65 10.30 -23.79
N SER A 347 -8.76 10.42 -24.78
CA SER A 347 -9.01 9.97 -26.13
C SER A 347 -9.06 8.43 -26.21
N TYR A 348 -9.50 7.90 -27.33
CA TYR A 348 -9.41 6.46 -27.60
C TYR A 348 -7.98 5.96 -27.49
N LYS A 349 -7.00 6.72 -28.00
CA LYS A 349 -5.57 6.42 -27.88
C LYS A 349 -5.15 6.38 -26.39
N ASP A 350 -5.58 7.33 -25.58
CA ASP A 350 -5.27 7.38 -24.14
C ASP A 350 -5.80 6.13 -23.42
N ILE A 351 -7.05 5.77 -23.66
CA ILE A 351 -7.66 4.59 -23.05
C ILE A 351 -6.95 3.30 -23.51
N THR A 352 -6.56 3.22 -24.76
CA THR A 352 -5.79 2.08 -25.28
C THR A 352 -4.43 1.95 -24.58
N ILE A 353 -3.74 3.07 -24.38
CA ILE A 353 -2.48 3.11 -23.60
C ILE A 353 -2.72 2.63 -22.18
N MET A 354 -3.76 3.13 -21.52
CA MET A 354 -4.10 2.74 -20.15
C MET A 354 -4.40 1.24 -20.03
N GLN A 355 -5.10 0.66 -20.97
CA GLN A 355 -5.34 -0.78 -21.04
C GLN A 355 -4.03 -1.57 -21.21
N SER A 356 -3.15 -1.11 -22.07
CA SER A 356 -1.84 -1.73 -22.27
C SER A 356 -0.96 -1.66 -21.01
N ILE A 357 -0.95 -0.52 -20.33
CA ILE A 357 -0.27 -0.34 -19.05
C ILE A 357 -0.76 -1.35 -18.01
N SER A 358 -2.07 -1.59 -17.98
CA SER A 358 -2.64 -2.53 -17.01
C SER A 358 -2.07 -3.95 -17.14
N PHE A 359 -1.75 -4.40 -18.33
CA PHE A 359 -1.09 -5.69 -18.54
C PHE A 359 0.33 -5.74 -18.00
N GLU A 360 1.07 -4.63 -18.12
CA GLU A 360 2.42 -4.52 -17.56
C GLU A 360 2.43 -4.68 -16.03
N VAL A 361 1.38 -4.21 -15.36
CA VAL A 361 1.23 -4.28 -13.90
C VAL A 361 0.62 -5.60 -13.44
N CYS A 362 -0.38 -6.13 -14.15
CA CYS A 362 -1.10 -7.33 -13.74
C CYS A 362 -0.31 -8.63 -13.96
N SER A 363 0.63 -8.59 -14.90
CA SER A 363 1.51 -9.71 -15.19
C SER A 363 2.96 -9.18 -15.24
N PRO A 364 3.49 -8.77 -14.09
CA PRO A 364 4.75 -8.05 -14.05
C PRO A 364 5.94 -8.94 -14.36
N LEU A 365 6.84 -8.38 -15.18
CA LEU A 365 8.15 -8.95 -15.46
C LEU A 365 9.13 -8.34 -14.45
N VAL A 366 9.84 -9.17 -13.71
CA VAL A 366 10.57 -8.73 -12.52
C VAL A 366 12.00 -9.25 -12.54
N ALA A 367 12.97 -8.35 -12.38
CA ALA A 367 14.35 -8.70 -12.09
C ALA A 367 14.44 -9.02 -10.59
N TYR A 368 14.39 -10.30 -10.28
CA TYR A 368 14.27 -10.80 -8.91
C TYR A 368 15.59 -11.37 -8.43
N ASN A 369 16.41 -10.52 -7.85
CA ASN A 369 17.74 -10.85 -7.31
C ASN A 369 18.63 -11.66 -8.28
N GLY A 370 18.70 -11.23 -9.52
CA GLY A 370 19.53 -11.86 -10.56
C GLY A 370 18.80 -12.89 -11.42
N THR A 371 17.51 -13.09 -11.20
CA THR A 371 16.67 -13.96 -12.01
C THR A 371 15.52 -13.17 -12.62
N LEU A 372 15.27 -13.34 -13.90
CA LEU A 372 14.15 -12.72 -14.58
C LEU A 372 12.91 -13.60 -14.43
N LEU A 373 11.92 -13.09 -13.71
CA LEU A 373 10.67 -13.77 -13.43
C LEU A 373 9.48 -13.01 -14.02
N ARG A 374 8.42 -13.76 -14.33
CA ARG A 374 7.10 -13.18 -14.58
C ARG A 374 6.12 -13.72 -13.54
N PHE A 375 5.40 -12.81 -12.91
CA PHE A 375 4.31 -13.17 -12.00
C PHE A 375 2.97 -13.11 -12.75
N LEU A 376 2.13 -14.11 -12.56
CA LEU A 376 0.75 -14.13 -13.05
C LEU A 376 -0.17 -13.77 -11.89
N GLY A 377 -0.36 -12.52 -11.69
CA GLY A 377 -0.93 -11.93 -10.49
C GLY A 377 0.14 -11.21 -9.70
N THR A 378 -0.09 -10.98 -8.41
CA THR A 378 0.77 -10.19 -7.55
C THR A 378 0.77 -8.71 -7.98
N ASN A 379 0.42 -7.81 -7.06
CA ASN A 379 0.51 -6.38 -7.34
C ASN A 379 1.90 -5.87 -6.97
N PRO A 380 2.69 -5.35 -7.93
CA PRO A 380 4.01 -4.81 -7.62
C PRO A 380 3.91 -3.63 -6.66
N SER A 381 4.47 -3.78 -5.47
CA SER A 381 4.32 -2.81 -4.36
C SER A 381 5.07 -1.49 -4.55
N GLY A 382 5.89 -1.35 -5.57
CA GLY A 382 6.69 -0.15 -5.85
C GLY A 382 6.22 0.67 -7.05
N GLN A 383 5.00 0.46 -7.55
CA GLN A 383 4.44 1.30 -8.61
C GLN A 383 3.54 2.39 -7.99
N ASN A 384 3.36 3.51 -8.72
CA ASN A 384 2.72 4.71 -8.17
C ASN A 384 1.26 4.54 -7.74
N MET A 385 0.55 3.57 -8.32
CA MET A 385 -0.87 3.34 -8.05
C MET A 385 -1.14 2.15 -7.11
N THR A 386 -0.09 1.55 -6.53
CA THR A 386 -0.22 0.35 -5.69
C THR A 386 -1.29 0.47 -4.63
N VAL A 387 -1.26 1.54 -3.84
CA VAL A 387 -2.20 1.72 -2.73
C VAL A 387 -3.64 1.93 -3.22
N TYR A 388 -3.82 2.59 -4.35
CA TYR A 388 -5.16 2.79 -4.95
C TYR A 388 -5.70 1.49 -5.54
N ILE A 389 -4.88 0.74 -6.24
CA ILE A 389 -5.24 -0.59 -6.76
C ILE A 389 -5.62 -1.51 -5.60
N ASN A 390 -4.79 -1.56 -4.57
CA ASN A 390 -5.05 -2.36 -3.37
C ASN A 390 -6.36 -1.96 -2.70
N SER A 391 -6.65 -0.68 -2.61
CA SER A 391 -7.87 -0.17 -2.00
C SER A 391 -9.12 -0.54 -2.82
N ILE A 392 -9.07 -0.37 -4.14
CA ILE A 392 -10.19 -0.75 -5.02
C ILE A 392 -10.43 -2.25 -4.97
N VAL A 393 -9.38 -3.06 -5.04
CA VAL A 393 -9.48 -4.52 -4.92
C VAL A 393 -10.10 -4.92 -3.59
N ASN A 394 -9.72 -4.27 -2.50
CA ASN A 394 -10.31 -4.52 -1.18
C ASN A 394 -11.81 -4.18 -1.15
N SER A 395 -12.23 -3.07 -1.76
CA SER A 395 -13.66 -2.73 -1.91
C SER A 395 -14.41 -3.78 -2.74
N ILE A 396 -13.80 -4.28 -3.81
CA ILE A 396 -14.37 -5.37 -4.63
C ILE A 396 -14.50 -6.66 -3.80
N LEU A 397 -13.46 -7.04 -3.07
CA LEU A 397 -13.47 -8.24 -2.22
C LEU A 397 -14.55 -8.16 -1.13
N ASN A 398 -14.74 -7.00 -0.52
CA ASN A 398 -15.81 -6.80 0.46
C ASN A 398 -17.19 -7.03 -0.17
N ARG A 399 -17.41 -6.56 -1.40
CA ARG A 399 -18.65 -6.80 -2.13
C ARG A 399 -18.84 -8.26 -2.47
N LEU A 400 -17.80 -8.94 -2.94
CA LEU A 400 -17.84 -10.37 -3.25
C LEU A 400 -18.17 -11.20 -2.01
N GLY A 401 -17.56 -10.89 -0.88
CA GLY A 401 -17.87 -11.54 0.40
C GLY A 401 -19.30 -11.28 0.85
N PHE A 402 -19.80 -10.08 0.65
CA PHE A 402 -21.18 -9.75 0.94
C PHE A 402 -22.17 -10.51 0.04
N TYR A 403 -21.91 -10.59 -1.26
CA TYR A 403 -22.75 -11.34 -2.20
C TYR A 403 -22.76 -12.83 -1.92
N HIS A 404 -21.66 -13.36 -1.37
CA HIS A 404 -21.60 -14.75 -0.95
C HIS A 404 -22.57 -15.07 0.20
N GLN A 405 -22.79 -14.12 1.10
CA GLN A 405 -23.68 -14.28 2.25
C GLN A 405 -25.13 -13.87 1.97
N TYR A 406 -25.35 -12.92 1.04
CA TYR A 406 -26.65 -12.29 0.84
C TYR A 406 -27.07 -12.25 -0.63
N ASP A 407 -28.12 -13.00 -0.95
CA ASP A 407 -28.96 -12.78 -2.12
C ASP A 407 -30.20 -11.95 -1.72
N GLU A 408 -31.08 -11.66 -2.67
CA GLU A 408 -32.30 -10.88 -2.39
C GLU A 408 -33.18 -11.53 -1.34
N THR A 409 -33.28 -12.86 -1.34
CA THR A 409 -34.06 -13.63 -0.36
C THR A 409 -33.48 -13.49 1.04
N ALA A 410 -32.18 -13.68 1.19
CA ALA A 410 -31.49 -13.53 2.49
C ALA A 410 -31.59 -12.10 3.04
N ILE A 411 -31.51 -11.09 2.16
CA ILE A 411 -31.70 -9.70 2.56
C ILE A 411 -33.10 -9.47 3.10
N GLU A 412 -34.13 -9.96 2.40
CA GLU A 412 -35.52 -9.81 2.86
C GLU A 412 -35.77 -10.56 4.18
N GLU A 413 -35.13 -11.71 4.39
CA GLU A 413 -35.22 -12.45 5.67
C GLU A 413 -34.62 -11.65 6.84
N ASP A 414 -33.46 -11.03 6.64
CA ASP A 414 -32.74 -10.32 7.70
C ASP A 414 -33.23 -8.87 7.88
N LEU A 415 -33.64 -8.21 6.80
CA LEU A 415 -34.18 -6.85 6.79
C LEU A 415 -35.50 -6.77 6.01
N PRO A 416 -36.60 -7.31 6.58
CA PRO A 416 -37.89 -7.30 5.88
C PRO A 416 -38.34 -5.91 5.48
N GLY A 417 -38.70 -5.76 4.21
CA GLY A 417 -39.21 -4.51 3.65
C GLY A 417 -38.15 -3.45 3.33
N TYR A 418 -36.88 -3.74 3.52
CA TYR A 418 -35.81 -2.74 3.27
C TYR A 418 -35.71 -2.37 1.79
N ALA A 419 -35.69 -3.35 0.91
CA ALA A 419 -35.67 -3.10 -0.54
C ALA A 419 -36.92 -2.31 -1.00
N ALA A 420 -38.09 -2.64 -0.46
CA ALA A 420 -39.33 -1.91 -0.74
C ALA A 420 -39.23 -0.45 -0.29
N ALA A 421 -38.68 -0.21 0.90
CA ALA A 421 -38.46 1.13 1.42
C ALA A 421 -37.49 1.96 0.59
N LEU A 422 -36.47 1.32 0.03
CA LEU A 422 -35.51 1.96 -0.88
C LEU A 422 -36.09 2.19 -2.28
N GLY A 423 -37.12 1.43 -2.66
CA GLY A 423 -37.69 1.45 -4.01
C GLY A 423 -36.77 0.84 -5.08
N ARG A 424 -35.78 0.06 -4.69
CA ARG A 424 -34.80 -0.62 -5.53
C ARG A 424 -34.15 -1.78 -4.78
N PRO A 425 -33.44 -2.68 -5.47
CA PRO A 425 -32.65 -3.71 -4.80
C PRO A 425 -31.62 -3.09 -3.84
N VAL A 426 -31.41 -3.77 -2.72
CA VAL A 426 -30.44 -3.36 -1.70
C VAL A 426 -29.02 -3.51 -2.27
N ARG A 427 -28.21 -2.47 -2.14
CA ARG A 427 -26.80 -2.46 -2.54
C ARG A 427 -25.88 -2.61 -1.34
N PHE A 428 -24.63 -2.92 -1.59
CA PHE A 428 -23.61 -3.09 -0.54
C PHE A 428 -23.56 -1.90 0.42
N ARG A 429 -23.51 -0.67 -0.07
CA ARG A 429 -23.40 0.53 0.76
C ARG A 429 -24.67 0.88 1.53
N ASP A 430 -25.80 0.31 1.18
CA ASP A 430 -27.02 0.45 1.99
C ASP A 430 -26.91 -0.29 3.33
N CYS A 431 -25.97 -1.23 3.44
CA CYS A 431 -25.81 -2.11 4.59
C CYS A 431 -24.43 -2.02 5.24
N ASN A 432 -23.45 -1.48 4.55
CA ASN A 432 -22.06 -1.44 4.97
C ASN A 432 -21.48 -0.04 4.76
N SER A 433 -20.78 0.47 5.77
CA SER A 433 -20.07 1.74 5.70
C SER A 433 -18.62 1.48 6.04
N ILE A 434 -17.78 1.41 5.01
CA ILE A 434 -16.37 0.98 5.14
C ILE A 434 -15.40 2.07 4.72
N ALA A 435 -14.20 1.99 5.28
CA ALA A 435 -13.04 2.74 4.87
C ALA A 435 -11.86 1.78 4.68
N ILE A 436 -11.06 2.06 3.68
CA ILE A 436 -9.98 1.20 3.24
C ILE A 436 -8.73 2.05 3.01
N TYR A 437 -7.58 1.50 3.36
CA TYR A 437 -6.27 2.00 2.97
C TYR A 437 -5.38 0.82 2.58
N GLY A 438 -5.28 0.56 1.28
CA GLY A 438 -4.58 -0.64 0.82
C GLY A 438 -5.25 -1.92 1.32
N ASP A 439 -4.53 -2.68 2.11
CA ASP A 439 -5.04 -3.91 2.75
C ASP A 439 -5.77 -3.66 4.07
N ASP A 440 -5.68 -2.47 4.61
CA ASP A 440 -6.33 -2.12 5.88
C ASP A 440 -7.81 -1.81 5.66
N LEU A 441 -8.66 -2.36 6.52
CA LEU A 441 -10.11 -2.27 6.43
C LEU A 441 -10.71 -2.02 7.80
N LYS A 442 -11.65 -1.07 7.87
CA LYS A 442 -12.54 -0.90 9.02
C LYS A 442 -13.88 -0.35 8.55
N GLY A 443 -14.95 -0.88 9.09
CA GLY A 443 -16.29 -0.37 8.81
C GLY A 443 -17.32 -1.00 9.69
N SER A 444 -18.59 -0.67 9.45
CA SER A 444 -19.71 -1.17 10.21
C SER A 444 -20.77 -1.78 9.29
N VAL A 445 -21.52 -2.74 9.85
CA VAL A 445 -22.57 -3.47 9.15
C VAL A 445 -23.92 -3.17 9.83
N ILE A 446 -24.94 -2.90 9.03
CA ILE A 446 -26.27 -2.56 9.53
C ILE A 446 -26.82 -3.65 10.47
N LYS A 447 -27.48 -3.22 11.52
CA LYS A 447 -28.14 -4.12 12.48
C LYS A 447 -29.17 -5.01 11.77
N GLY A 448 -29.11 -6.29 12.05
CA GLY A 448 -29.94 -7.32 11.44
C GLY A 448 -29.23 -8.16 10.39
N MET A 449 -28.22 -7.63 9.73
CA MET A 449 -27.45 -8.36 8.74
C MET A 449 -26.22 -9.03 9.38
N ASP A 450 -26.47 -10.07 10.16
CA ASP A 450 -25.43 -10.73 10.97
C ASP A 450 -24.68 -11.84 10.21
N ARG A 451 -25.12 -12.21 9.02
CA ARG A 451 -24.43 -13.22 8.19
C ARG A 451 -23.13 -12.68 7.60
N HIS A 452 -23.04 -11.38 7.38
CA HIS A 452 -21.82 -10.73 6.92
C HIS A 452 -21.09 -10.10 8.11
N ASN A 453 -20.02 -10.73 8.52
CA ASN A 453 -19.21 -10.34 9.67
C ASN A 453 -17.76 -10.74 9.47
N HIS A 454 -16.90 -10.44 10.43
CA HIS A 454 -15.48 -10.76 10.31
C HIS A 454 -15.24 -12.26 10.09
N VAL A 455 -15.94 -13.12 10.82
CA VAL A 455 -15.75 -14.58 10.73
C VAL A 455 -16.16 -15.11 9.36
N SER A 456 -17.33 -14.73 8.86
CA SER A 456 -17.82 -15.17 7.55
C SER A 456 -16.99 -14.62 6.41
N PHE A 457 -16.54 -13.36 6.52
CA PHE A 457 -15.66 -12.75 5.52
C PHE A 457 -14.28 -13.43 5.49
N ALA A 458 -13.69 -13.67 6.66
CA ALA A 458 -12.42 -14.39 6.75
C ALA A 458 -12.52 -15.81 6.17
N GLN A 459 -13.63 -16.51 6.40
CA GLN A 459 -13.87 -17.83 5.82
C GLN A 459 -14.02 -17.77 4.30
N PHE A 460 -14.78 -16.81 3.79
CA PHE A 460 -14.91 -16.57 2.35
C PHE A 460 -13.53 -16.36 1.70
N LEU A 461 -12.70 -15.52 2.31
CA LEU A 461 -11.35 -15.26 1.81
C LEU A 461 -10.45 -16.49 1.91
N ALA A 462 -10.53 -17.25 2.99
CA ALA A 462 -9.79 -18.51 3.15
C ALA A 462 -10.14 -19.55 2.08
N ASP A 463 -11.42 -19.64 1.72
CA ASP A 463 -11.91 -20.51 0.65
C ASP A 463 -11.37 -20.09 -0.73
N ASN A 464 -10.89 -18.84 -0.85
CA ASN A 464 -10.27 -18.28 -2.05
C ASN A 464 -8.75 -18.03 -1.87
N ASP A 465 -8.12 -18.77 -0.99
CA ASP A 465 -6.66 -18.73 -0.76
C ASP A 465 -6.11 -17.40 -0.27
N MET A 466 -6.93 -16.61 0.41
CA MET A 466 -6.55 -15.35 1.04
C MET A 466 -6.75 -15.45 2.55
N LYS A 467 -5.82 -14.89 3.32
CA LYS A 467 -5.90 -14.89 4.77
C LYS A 467 -6.24 -13.50 5.29
N PHE A 468 -7.31 -13.44 6.07
CA PHE A 468 -7.78 -12.22 6.71
C PHE A 468 -7.81 -12.42 8.24
N THR A 469 -7.20 -11.49 8.97
CA THR A 469 -7.00 -11.60 10.41
C THR A 469 -7.63 -10.43 11.14
N MET A 470 -7.75 -10.56 12.47
CA MET A 470 -8.09 -9.44 13.33
C MET A 470 -7.01 -8.35 13.23
N PRO A 471 -7.32 -7.08 13.56
CA PRO A 471 -6.36 -5.99 13.44
C PRO A 471 -5.04 -6.20 14.19
N ASP A 472 -5.06 -6.91 15.31
CA ASP A 472 -3.85 -7.26 16.08
C ASP A 472 -3.07 -8.44 15.50
N LYS A 473 -3.61 -9.10 14.47
CA LYS A 473 -3.07 -10.28 13.78
C LYS A 473 -2.98 -11.57 14.59
N GLU A 474 -3.35 -11.55 15.86
CA GLU A 474 -3.18 -12.66 16.80
C GLU A 474 -4.46 -13.16 17.44
N SER A 475 -5.42 -12.27 17.72
CA SER A 475 -6.69 -12.63 18.38
C SER A 475 -7.54 -13.57 17.54
N ALA A 476 -8.28 -14.43 18.20
CA ALA A 476 -9.27 -15.27 17.55
C ALA A 476 -10.36 -14.41 16.90
N PRO A 477 -10.81 -14.76 15.68
CA PRO A 477 -11.84 -14.01 14.99
C PRO A 477 -13.15 -13.98 15.78
N ILE A 478 -13.76 -12.79 15.89
CA ILE A 478 -15.10 -12.59 16.44
C ILE A 478 -15.98 -11.92 15.36
N PRO A 479 -17.30 -12.15 15.35
CA PRO A 479 -18.18 -11.60 14.32
C PRO A 479 -18.10 -10.09 14.17
N PHE A 480 -18.24 -9.34 15.27
CA PHE A 480 -18.14 -7.89 15.31
C PHE A 480 -17.31 -7.42 16.49
N MET A 481 -16.57 -6.33 16.26
CA MET A 481 -15.80 -5.65 17.29
C MET A 481 -16.53 -4.40 17.77
N ASN A 482 -16.09 -3.88 18.90
CA ASN A 482 -16.39 -2.51 19.31
C ASN A 482 -15.40 -1.54 18.68
N ASP A 483 -15.86 -0.32 18.35
CA ASP A 483 -15.03 0.71 17.74
C ASP A 483 -13.74 0.99 18.53
N GLU A 484 -13.84 1.07 19.85
CA GLU A 484 -12.71 1.35 20.74
C GLU A 484 -11.60 0.28 20.70
N ASP A 485 -11.91 -0.94 20.24
CA ASP A 485 -10.96 -2.05 20.15
C ASP A 485 -10.42 -2.26 18.73
N ALA A 486 -10.99 -1.58 17.75
CA ALA A 486 -10.71 -1.80 16.33
C ALA A 486 -9.77 -0.74 15.77
N ASP A 487 -8.59 -1.16 15.36
CA ASP A 487 -7.59 -0.29 14.74
C ASP A 487 -7.89 -0.06 13.25
N PHE A 488 -7.62 1.16 12.79
CA PHE A 488 -7.47 1.50 11.39
C PHE A 488 -6.26 2.41 11.23
N LEU A 489 -5.36 2.10 10.33
CA LEU A 489 -4.07 2.79 10.16
C LEU A 489 -3.25 2.83 11.46
N LYS A 490 -3.33 1.75 12.24
CA LYS A 490 -2.74 1.63 13.60
C LYS A 490 -3.25 2.69 14.57
N ARG A 491 -4.45 3.22 14.35
CA ARG A 491 -5.08 4.22 15.21
C ARG A 491 -6.40 3.70 15.76
N LYS A 492 -6.64 3.97 17.04
CA LYS A 492 -7.93 3.77 17.71
C LYS A 492 -8.64 5.09 17.87
N ASN A 493 -9.95 5.06 17.77
CA ASN A 493 -10.76 6.27 17.92
C ASN A 493 -10.96 6.65 19.39
N ARG A 494 -10.92 7.93 19.65
CA ARG A 494 -11.26 8.54 20.94
C ARG A 494 -11.96 9.87 20.71
N TYR A 495 -13.08 10.13 21.39
CA TYR A 495 -13.66 11.46 21.41
C TYR A 495 -12.89 12.36 22.37
N ASP A 496 -12.45 13.51 21.87
CA ASP A 496 -11.74 14.52 22.64
C ASP A 496 -12.68 15.69 22.90
N GLU A 497 -13.04 15.92 24.17
CA GLU A 497 -13.96 16.99 24.56
C GLU A 497 -13.36 18.38 24.31
N GLU A 498 -12.07 18.57 24.49
CA GLU A 498 -11.39 19.85 24.29
C GLU A 498 -11.32 20.25 22.83
N LEU A 499 -11.20 19.28 21.93
CA LEU A 499 -11.18 19.51 20.48
C LEU A 499 -12.57 19.41 19.84
N ASP A 500 -13.54 18.87 20.57
CA ASP A 500 -14.88 18.52 20.08
C ASP A 500 -14.78 17.72 18.76
N SER A 501 -14.02 16.65 18.80
CA SER A 501 -13.71 15.84 17.62
C SER A 501 -13.32 14.43 18.02
N ILE A 502 -13.66 13.46 17.21
CA ILE A 502 -13.07 12.14 17.29
C ILE A 502 -11.65 12.25 16.73
N VAL A 503 -10.69 11.75 17.47
CA VAL A 503 -9.27 11.75 17.09
C VAL A 503 -8.76 10.32 16.98
N GLY A 504 -7.74 10.12 16.16
CA GLY A 504 -7.07 8.83 16.00
C GLY A 504 -5.81 8.77 16.87
N MET A 505 -5.84 7.89 17.85
CA MET A 505 -4.67 7.63 18.69
C MET A 505 -3.77 6.60 18.02
N LEU A 506 -2.58 7.02 17.62
CA LEU A 506 -1.60 6.10 17.07
C LEU A 506 -1.16 5.10 18.14
N ASP A 507 -1.04 3.84 17.78
CA ASP A 507 -0.52 2.78 18.63
C ASP A 507 0.81 3.19 19.26
N GLU A 508 0.93 3.07 20.58
CA GLU A 508 2.13 3.50 21.29
C GLU A 508 3.39 2.76 20.86
N MET A 509 3.27 1.50 20.47
CA MET A 509 4.44 0.76 19.96
C MET A 509 4.99 1.38 18.66
N SER A 510 4.14 1.93 17.82
CA SER A 510 4.57 2.69 16.62
C SER A 510 5.32 3.97 17.03
N ILE A 511 4.87 4.65 18.08
CA ILE A 511 5.53 5.84 18.60
C ILE A 511 6.92 5.47 19.17
N PHE A 512 6.99 4.44 20.00
CA PHE A 512 8.25 3.97 20.58
C PHE A 512 9.23 3.46 19.52
N LYS A 513 8.74 2.79 18.49
CA LYS A 513 9.57 2.40 17.34
C LYS A 513 10.32 3.59 16.76
N SER A 514 9.64 4.72 16.56
CA SER A 514 10.25 5.95 16.03
C SER A 514 11.27 6.59 16.98
N LEU A 515 11.18 6.31 18.29
CA LEU A 515 12.12 6.83 19.30
C LEU A 515 13.35 5.95 19.45
N HIS A 516 13.26 4.67 19.12
CA HIS A 516 14.37 3.73 19.30
C HIS A 516 15.19 3.53 18.03
N ALA A 517 14.56 3.53 16.86
CA ALA A 517 15.21 3.17 15.62
C ALA A 517 14.84 4.12 14.47
N GLY A 518 15.78 4.34 13.59
CA GLY A 518 15.57 5.17 12.39
C GLY A 518 16.57 4.84 11.32
N LEU A 519 16.33 5.40 10.12
CA LEU A 519 17.24 5.28 9.00
C LEU A 519 18.33 6.34 9.07
N LYS A 520 19.57 5.94 8.78
CA LYS A 520 20.68 6.89 8.64
C LYS A 520 20.34 7.93 7.57
N SER A 521 20.38 9.21 7.94
CA SER A 521 20.20 10.33 7.03
C SER A 521 21.55 10.84 6.54
N GLU A 522 21.60 11.31 5.30
CA GLU A 522 22.78 12.00 4.74
C GLU A 522 22.79 13.48 5.13
N ASP A 523 21.62 14.06 5.39
CA ASP A 523 21.44 15.50 5.64
C ASP A 523 21.41 15.87 7.12
N LEU A 524 21.05 14.93 7.99
CA LEU A 524 20.88 15.14 9.43
C LEU A 524 21.79 14.23 10.24
N SER A 525 22.33 14.77 11.33
CA SER A 525 23.03 13.97 12.32
C SER A 525 22.07 13.03 13.07
N PRO A 526 22.56 11.93 13.66
CA PRO A 526 21.72 11.06 14.48
C PRO A 526 21.01 11.78 15.62
N LYS A 527 21.64 12.78 16.23
CA LYS A 527 21.02 13.61 17.27
C LYS A 527 19.91 14.50 16.73
N GLU A 528 20.08 15.07 15.55
CA GLU A 528 19.02 15.85 14.88
C GLU A 528 17.83 14.99 14.51
N VAL A 529 18.05 13.78 14.01
CA VAL A 529 16.97 12.80 13.75
C VAL A 529 16.25 12.44 15.05
N SER A 530 16.99 12.20 16.13
CA SER A 530 16.41 11.93 17.45
C SER A 530 15.53 13.07 17.94
N ALA A 531 15.98 14.32 17.80
CA ALA A 531 15.21 15.50 18.17
C ALA A 531 13.91 15.61 17.37
N GLN A 532 13.98 15.42 16.06
CA GLN A 532 12.79 15.43 15.20
C GLN A 532 11.81 14.30 15.54
N ASN A 533 12.30 13.12 15.90
CA ASN A 533 11.47 11.99 16.27
C ASN A 533 10.79 12.19 17.64
N ILE A 534 11.41 12.90 18.56
CA ILE A 534 10.76 13.33 19.81
C ILE A 534 9.62 14.30 19.50
N ASP A 535 9.84 15.30 18.65
CA ASP A 535 8.78 16.21 18.25
C ASP A 535 7.63 15.49 17.53
N GLY A 536 7.95 14.51 16.70
CA GLY A 536 6.95 13.64 16.04
C GLY A 536 6.15 12.79 17.02
N ALA A 537 6.82 12.22 18.02
CA ALA A 537 6.19 11.44 19.07
C ALA A 537 5.20 12.29 19.88
N LEU A 538 5.59 13.49 20.25
CA LEU A 538 4.71 14.42 20.98
C LEU A 538 3.49 14.85 20.15
N ARG A 539 3.64 15.03 18.86
CA ARG A 539 2.49 15.28 17.97
C ARG A 539 1.49 14.13 18.00
N GLU A 540 1.96 12.91 18.07
CA GLU A 540 1.09 11.73 18.15
C GLU A 540 0.50 11.54 19.56
N TRP A 541 1.26 11.72 20.61
CA TRP A 541 0.75 11.63 21.98
C TRP A 541 -0.28 12.70 22.32
N PHE A 542 -0.27 13.83 21.63
CA PHE A 542 -1.30 14.85 21.79
C PHE A 542 -2.71 14.29 21.66
N PHE A 543 -2.92 13.36 20.73
CA PHE A 543 -4.23 12.73 20.50
C PHE A 543 -4.61 11.67 21.54
N HIS A 544 -3.67 11.30 22.41
CA HIS A 544 -3.94 10.41 23.55
C HIS A 544 -4.57 11.14 24.76
N GLY A 545 -4.69 12.45 24.68
CA GLY A 545 -5.32 13.27 25.72
C GLY A 545 -4.32 13.98 26.62
N ARG A 546 -4.84 14.93 27.40
CA ARG A 546 -4.03 15.80 28.27
C ARG A 546 -3.15 15.04 29.23
N GLU A 547 -3.71 14.11 29.98
CA GLU A 547 -2.99 13.38 31.02
C GLU A 547 -1.79 12.61 30.46
N ILE A 548 -2.03 11.83 29.41
CA ILE A 548 -0.98 11.04 28.76
C ILE A 548 0.06 11.96 28.11
N PHE A 549 -0.39 12.99 27.39
CA PHE A 549 0.52 13.92 26.74
C PHE A 549 1.44 14.63 27.74
N GLU A 550 0.91 15.16 28.85
CA GLU A 550 1.71 15.87 29.84
C GLU A 550 2.73 14.95 30.52
N SER A 551 2.34 13.70 30.80
CA SER A 551 3.24 12.68 31.34
C SER A 551 4.36 12.35 30.34
N ARG A 552 4.03 12.14 29.07
CA ARG A 552 5.02 11.85 28.02
C ARG A 552 5.91 13.05 27.70
N LEU A 553 5.37 14.27 27.76
CA LEU A 553 6.17 15.48 27.59
C LEU A 553 7.24 15.59 28.68
N ASP A 554 6.87 15.34 29.95
CA ASP A 554 7.81 15.34 31.06
C ASP A 554 8.92 14.30 30.87
N GLU A 555 8.54 13.08 30.46
CA GLU A 555 9.49 12.02 30.14
C GLU A 555 10.42 12.42 28.98
N MET A 556 9.89 13.04 27.92
CA MET A 556 10.69 13.45 26.76
C MET A 556 11.67 14.59 27.09
N LYS A 557 11.32 15.48 28.01
CA LYS A 557 12.24 16.49 28.54
C LYS A 557 13.44 15.82 29.22
N GLN A 558 13.20 14.79 30.04
CA GLN A 558 14.25 14.03 30.69
C GLN A 558 15.11 13.27 29.69
N VAL A 559 14.50 12.63 28.70
CA VAL A 559 15.20 11.92 27.62
C VAL A 559 16.12 12.86 26.83
N ALA A 560 15.61 14.02 26.47
CA ALA A 560 16.37 15.01 25.73
C ALA A 560 17.57 15.55 26.52
N ASP A 561 17.39 15.76 27.82
CA ASP A 561 18.44 16.21 28.70
C ASP A 561 19.55 15.14 28.82
N ILE A 562 19.18 13.90 29.09
CA ILE A 562 20.13 12.78 29.19
C ILE A 562 20.93 12.59 27.89
N ALA A 563 20.25 12.61 26.76
CA ALA A 563 20.86 12.35 25.47
C ALA A 563 21.50 13.60 24.83
N ASN A 564 21.34 14.76 25.43
CA ASN A 564 21.82 16.04 24.92
C ASN A 564 21.34 16.30 23.49
N VAL A 565 20.04 16.22 23.28
CA VAL A 565 19.35 16.56 22.04
C VAL A 565 18.37 17.71 22.27
N PHE A 566 18.04 18.46 21.24
CA PHE A 566 17.29 19.71 21.34
C PHE A 566 16.04 19.70 20.44
N PRO A 567 14.96 18.98 20.84
CA PRO A 567 13.68 19.06 20.16
C PRO A 567 13.11 20.49 20.19
N LEU A 568 12.33 20.84 19.17
CA LEU A 568 11.80 22.21 19.03
C LEU A 568 10.55 22.47 19.88
N THR A 569 9.82 21.42 20.27
CA THR A 569 8.47 21.55 20.83
C THR A 569 8.34 21.13 22.30
N LEU A 570 9.45 20.94 23.01
CA LEU A 570 9.41 20.58 24.44
C LEU A 570 8.77 21.67 25.32
N GLY A 571 8.83 22.93 24.88
CA GLY A 571 8.22 24.06 25.57
C GLY A 571 6.76 24.31 25.19
N VAL A 572 6.20 23.55 24.27
CA VAL A 572 4.81 23.73 23.81
C VAL A 572 3.89 22.93 24.74
N SER A 573 3.00 23.62 25.43
CA SER A 573 2.05 22.99 26.35
C SER A 573 0.91 22.30 25.60
N TYR A 574 0.17 21.47 26.33
CA TYR A 574 -1.06 20.88 25.78
C TYR A 574 -2.07 21.95 25.38
N ASP A 575 -2.24 23.00 26.19
CA ASP A 575 -3.14 24.09 25.88
C ASP A 575 -2.73 24.86 24.62
N ASP A 576 -1.44 25.10 24.43
CA ASP A 576 -0.92 25.72 23.19
C ASP A 576 -1.23 24.86 21.97
N ARG A 577 -1.13 23.54 22.10
CA ARG A 577 -1.45 22.62 21.00
C ARG A 577 -2.94 22.57 20.70
N VAL A 578 -3.80 22.63 21.72
CA VAL A 578 -5.26 22.71 21.55
C VAL A 578 -5.61 23.99 20.78
N GLU A 579 -5.05 25.13 21.18
CA GLU A 579 -5.29 26.40 20.50
C GLU A 579 -4.82 26.36 19.05
N SER A 580 -3.60 25.90 18.81
CA SER A 580 -3.05 25.76 17.45
C SER A 580 -3.88 24.83 16.57
N TRP A 581 -4.35 23.72 17.12
CA TRP A 581 -5.18 22.76 16.40
C TRP A 581 -6.52 23.38 15.98
N LYS A 582 -7.17 24.11 16.92
CA LYS A 582 -8.42 24.80 16.63
C LYS A 582 -8.25 25.88 15.58
N GLU A 583 -7.19 26.69 15.68
CA GLU A 583 -6.89 27.71 14.67
C GLU A 583 -6.70 27.09 13.28
N LYS A 584 -6.04 25.94 13.19
CA LYS A 584 -5.74 25.28 11.93
C LYS A 584 -6.96 24.61 11.29
N TYR A 585 -7.87 24.03 12.10
CA TYR A 585 -8.95 23.18 11.59
C TYR A 585 -10.36 23.74 11.79
N ASP A 586 -10.53 24.80 12.54
CA ASP A 586 -11.82 25.45 12.78
C ASP A 586 -11.97 26.80 12.05
N ALA A 587 -10.94 27.22 11.37
CA ALA A 587 -10.95 28.47 10.64
C ALA A 587 -11.72 28.39 9.31
#